data_68dead2aef3efd10019718b300c0a4f3
#
_entry.id   68dead2aef3efd10019718b300c0a4f3
#
_cell.length_a   1.000
_cell.length_b   1.000
_cell.length_c   1.000
_cell.angle_alpha   90.00
_cell.angle_beta   90.00
_cell.angle_gamma   90.00
#
_symmetry.space_group_name_H-M   'P 1'
#
loop_
_entity.id
_entity.type
_entity.pdbx_description
1 polymer ?
#
loop_
_entity_poly.entity_id
_entity_poly.type
_entity_poly.pdbx_seq_one_letter_code
_entity_poly.pdbx_strand_id
1 'polypeptide(L)'
;HAKPKVLLLNSEFAPLVKDYQFENSSIEHIIWLDDNGVSHEGVFGGNQNRVTGEYEALLEAASSEFDFPDFDENTIATTFYTSGTTGDPKGVFFSHRQLVLHSLTEAATLGMLPNKQGVSYGDVYMPMTPMFHVHAWGFPFTATMVGLKQVYPGRYAPDALMDLII
;
A
#
# COMPACT_ATOMS: atom_id res chain seq x y z
N HIS A 1 10.34 -12.52 8.58
CA HIS A 1 9.39 -13.35 7.83
C HIS A 1 9.28 -12.92 6.36
N ALA A 2 8.79 -11.70 6.08
CA ALA A 2 8.58 -11.21 4.72
C ALA A 2 9.87 -10.89 3.96
N LYS A 3 10.97 -10.64 4.66
CA LYS A 3 12.27 -10.27 4.10
C LYS A 3 12.18 -9.16 3.04
N PRO A 4 11.58 -8.01 3.38
CA PRO A 4 11.46 -6.90 2.43
C PRO A 4 12.87 -6.39 2.07
N LYS A 5 13.05 -6.00 0.81
CA LYS A 5 14.26 -5.33 0.34
C LYS A 5 14.15 -3.82 0.35
N VAL A 6 12.95 -3.32 0.17
CA VAL A 6 12.64 -1.89 0.17
C VAL A 6 11.67 -1.59 1.30
N LEU A 7 11.98 -0.56 2.08
CA LEU A 7 11.09 0.00 3.10
C LEU A 7 10.65 1.39 2.66
N LEU A 8 9.34 1.58 2.46
CA LEU A 8 8.75 2.91 2.33
C LEU A 8 8.32 3.35 3.72
N LEU A 9 8.83 4.48 4.19
CA LEU A 9 8.62 4.95 5.55
C LEU A 9 8.17 6.40 5.57
N ASN A 10 6.96 6.64 6.09
CA ASN A 10 6.49 8.00 6.34
C ASN A 10 7.21 8.59 7.57
N SER A 11 7.49 9.89 7.52
CA SER A 11 8.23 10.64 8.54
C SER A 11 7.66 10.47 9.97
N GLU A 12 6.34 10.32 10.10
CA GLU A 12 5.70 10.12 11.40
C GLU A 12 6.10 8.81 12.11
N PHE A 13 6.54 7.81 11.35
CA PHE A 13 7.00 6.52 11.87
C PHE A 13 8.51 6.45 12.13
N ALA A 14 9.24 7.53 11.90
CA ALA A 14 10.68 7.61 12.17
C ALA A 14 11.07 7.14 13.59
N PRO A 15 10.31 7.46 14.66
CA PRO A 15 10.63 6.98 16.01
C PRO A 15 10.63 5.46 16.14
N LEU A 16 9.86 4.73 15.33
CA LEU A 16 9.77 3.28 15.39
C LEU A 16 11.01 2.57 14.84
N VAL A 17 11.76 3.23 13.98
CA VAL A 17 12.93 2.66 13.30
C VAL A 17 14.26 3.20 13.81
N LYS A 18 14.23 4.18 14.71
CA LYS A 18 15.43 4.82 15.25
C LYS A 18 16.46 3.84 15.83
N ASP A 19 15.99 2.84 16.55
CA ASP A 19 16.82 1.85 17.21
C ASP A 19 16.84 0.49 16.47
N TYR A 20 16.28 0.46 15.24
CA TYR A 20 16.22 -0.77 14.47
C TYR A 20 17.58 -1.12 13.89
N GLN A 21 18.00 -2.36 14.07
CA GLN A 21 19.28 -2.88 13.57
C GLN A 21 19.15 -3.32 12.11
N PHE A 22 19.31 -2.38 11.19
CA PHE A 22 19.19 -2.63 9.75
C PHE A 22 20.27 -3.59 9.22
N GLU A 23 21.41 -3.70 9.87
CA GLU A 23 22.53 -4.59 9.48
C GLU A 23 22.11 -6.06 9.43
N ASN A 24 21.18 -6.44 10.30
CA ASN A 24 20.66 -7.81 10.40
C ASN A 24 19.37 -8.02 9.60
N SER A 25 18.96 -7.03 8.82
CA SER A 25 17.72 -7.09 8.04
C SER A 25 17.98 -7.34 6.55
N SER A 26 16.92 -7.73 5.84
CA SER A 26 16.94 -7.83 4.38
C SER A 26 16.71 -6.50 3.67
N ILE A 27 16.49 -5.39 4.42
CA ILE A 27 16.21 -4.08 3.86
C ILE A 27 17.49 -3.48 3.27
N GLU A 28 17.50 -3.33 1.96
CA GLU A 28 18.61 -2.76 1.19
C GLU A 28 18.42 -1.27 0.95
N HIS A 29 17.15 -0.85 0.74
CA HIS A 29 16.77 0.51 0.38
C HIS A 29 15.68 1.05 1.30
N ILE A 30 15.78 2.33 1.64
CA ILE A 30 14.75 3.06 2.37
C ILE A 30 14.30 4.22 1.49
N ILE A 31 13.00 4.31 1.22
CA ILE A 31 12.37 5.42 0.52
C ILE A 31 11.61 6.22 1.57
N TRP A 32 11.96 7.49 1.70
CA TRP A 32 11.36 8.40 2.65
C TRP A 32 10.09 9.01 2.06
N LEU A 33 9.00 8.95 2.81
CA LEU A 33 7.74 9.59 2.47
C LEU A 33 7.59 10.81 3.39
N ASP A 34 7.55 11.99 2.81
CA ASP A 34 7.49 13.22 3.59
C ASP A 34 6.35 14.13 3.10
N ASP A 35 5.28 14.16 3.89
CA ASP A 35 4.13 15.04 3.63
C ASP A 35 4.29 16.41 4.32
N ASN A 36 5.33 16.63 5.12
CA ASN A 36 5.44 17.78 6.04
C ASN A 36 6.78 18.54 5.96
N GLY A 37 7.64 18.24 5.01
CA GLY A 37 8.97 18.88 4.90
C GLY A 37 9.95 18.43 5.99
N VAL A 38 9.77 17.20 6.52
CA VAL A 38 10.63 16.66 7.57
C VAL A 38 11.83 15.94 6.95
N SER A 39 13.05 16.44 7.24
CA SER A 39 14.26 15.79 6.75
C SER A 39 14.45 14.40 7.37
N HIS A 40 14.93 13.47 6.56
CA HIS A 40 15.37 12.15 7.02
C HIS A 40 16.80 12.15 7.61
N GLU A 41 17.50 13.28 7.56
CA GLU A 41 18.87 13.38 8.03
C GLU A 41 18.99 13.03 9.52
N GLY A 42 19.90 12.12 9.82
CA GLY A 42 20.15 11.67 11.18
C GLY A 42 19.11 10.70 11.76
N VAL A 43 18.00 10.43 11.06
CA VAL A 43 16.97 9.50 11.52
C VAL A 43 17.49 8.07 11.61
N PHE A 44 18.31 7.65 10.64
CA PHE A 44 18.78 6.27 10.50
C PHE A 44 20.20 6.04 11.05
N GLY A 45 20.81 7.05 11.69
CA GLY A 45 22.15 6.94 12.25
C GLY A 45 23.18 6.42 11.24
N GLY A 46 23.91 5.37 11.58
CA GLY A 46 24.89 4.72 10.70
C GLY A 46 24.32 4.06 9.44
N ASN A 47 23.00 3.94 9.33
CA ASN A 47 22.29 3.33 8.20
C ASN A 47 21.75 4.37 7.20
N GLN A 48 22.16 5.62 7.32
CA GLN A 48 21.75 6.70 6.42
C GLN A 48 22.08 6.41 4.95
N ASN A 49 23.12 5.64 4.69
CA ASN A 49 23.51 5.18 3.35
C ASN A 49 22.49 4.26 2.66
N ARG A 50 21.52 3.72 3.40
CA ARG A 50 20.41 2.93 2.84
C ARG A 50 19.26 3.80 2.33
N VAL A 51 19.23 5.07 2.69
CA VAL A 51 18.21 6.01 2.21
C VAL A 51 18.49 6.31 0.75
N THR A 52 17.61 5.84 -0.12
CA THR A 52 17.72 6.01 -1.57
C THR A 52 17.28 7.42 -2.00
N GLY A 53 16.26 7.96 -1.34
CA GLY A 53 15.75 9.28 -1.59
C GLY A 53 14.36 9.50 -1.01
N GLU A 54 13.83 10.68 -1.24
CA GLU A 54 12.46 11.04 -0.96
C GLU A 54 11.56 10.58 -2.12
N TYR A 55 10.36 10.13 -1.80
CA TYR A 55 9.44 9.44 -2.70
C TYR A 55 9.06 10.30 -3.93
N GLU A 56 8.59 11.52 -3.72
CA GLU A 56 8.16 12.40 -4.81
C GLU A 56 9.33 12.80 -5.72
N ALA A 57 10.49 13.08 -5.13
CA ALA A 57 11.69 13.37 -5.90
C ALA A 57 12.16 12.18 -6.74
N LEU A 58 12.02 10.96 -6.23
CA LEU A 58 12.33 9.74 -6.99
C LEU A 58 11.32 9.53 -8.12
N LEU A 59 10.04 9.80 -7.90
CA LEU A 59 9.01 9.72 -8.95
C LEU A 59 9.24 10.75 -10.06
N GLU A 60 9.56 11.99 -9.69
CA GLU A 60 9.83 13.05 -10.67
C GLU A 60 11.04 12.74 -11.56
N ALA A 61 12.05 12.09 -10.98
CA ALA A 61 13.26 11.68 -11.71
C ALA A 61 13.10 10.39 -12.51
N ALA A 62 12.04 9.62 -12.26
CA ALA A 62 11.84 8.33 -12.90
C ALA A 62 11.33 8.47 -14.35
N SER A 63 11.63 7.46 -15.18
CA SER A 63 11.01 7.34 -16.50
C SER A 63 9.51 7.05 -16.37
N SER A 64 8.70 7.70 -17.20
CA SER A 64 7.28 7.36 -17.36
C SER A 64 7.04 6.04 -18.12
N GLU A 65 8.09 5.48 -18.74
CA GLU A 65 8.02 4.24 -19.49
C GLU A 65 8.72 3.12 -18.70
N PHE A 66 8.03 1.99 -18.60
CA PHE A 66 8.54 0.81 -17.94
C PHE A 66 8.04 -0.46 -18.65
N ASP A 67 8.97 -1.33 -19.02
CA ASP A 67 8.65 -2.64 -19.58
C ASP A 67 8.35 -3.62 -18.44
N PHE A 68 7.07 -3.96 -18.27
CA PHE A 68 6.67 -4.95 -17.28
C PHE A 68 7.13 -6.34 -17.69
N PRO A 69 7.92 -7.03 -16.87
CA PRO A 69 8.37 -8.38 -17.19
C PRO A 69 7.22 -9.38 -17.14
N ASP A 70 7.25 -10.35 -18.04
CA ASP A 70 6.41 -11.54 -17.91
C ASP A 70 6.92 -12.44 -16.79
N PHE A 71 6.01 -12.96 -15.98
CA PHE A 71 6.30 -13.88 -14.88
C PHE A 71 5.13 -14.86 -14.64
N ASP A 72 5.39 -15.92 -13.87
CA ASP A 72 4.37 -16.90 -13.50
C ASP A 72 3.27 -16.22 -12.65
N GLU A 73 2.03 -16.33 -13.06
CA GLU A 73 0.87 -15.77 -12.36
C GLU A 73 0.72 -16.28 -10.92
N ASN A 74 1.34 -17.41 -10.58
CA ASN A 74 1.37 -17.95 -9.23
C ASN A 74 2.45 -17.31 -8.34
N THR A 75 3.28 -16.42 -8.88
CA THR A 75 4.22 -15.63 -8.08
C THR A 75 3.48 -14.85 -7.00
N ILE A 76 4.05 -14.80 -5.79
CA ILE A 76 3.48 -14.04 -4.68
C ILE A 76 3.49 -12.56 -5.04
N ALA A 77 2.31 -11.95 -5.02
CA ALA A 77 2.12 -10.55 -5.29
C ALA A 77 2.14 -9.70 -4.02
N THR A 78 1.55 -10.22 -2.94
CA THR A 78 1.38 -9.44 -1.72
C THR A 78 1.31 -10.30 -0.47
N THR A 79 1.69 -9.71 0.66
CA THR A 79 1.63 -10.33 1.99
C THR A 79 1.11 -9.31 2.99
N PHE A 80 0.23 -9.75 3.88
CA PHE A 80 -0.17 -9.00 5.07
C PHE A 80 -0.16 -9.89 6.30
N TYR A 81 -0.23 -9.30 7.48
CA TYR A 81 -0.21 -10.04 8.73
C TYR A 81 -1.53 -9.91 9.46
N THR A 82 -2.00 -11.01 10.00
CA THR A 82 -3.18 -11.04 10.90
C THR A 82 -2.69 -11.15 12.34
N SER A 83 -3.37 -10.45 13.25
CA SER A 83 -3.11 -10.53 14.68
C SER A 83 -3.59 -11.83 15.28
N GLY A 84 -3.31 -12.97 14.85
CA GLY A 84 -3.81 -14.26 15.33
C GLY A 84 -4.35 -14.24 16.78
N THR A 85 -5.39 -14.99 17.07
CA THR A 85 -6.00 -15.08 18.42
C THR A 85 -5.12 -15.80 19.43
N THR A 86 -4.06 -16.45 19.00
CA THR A 86 -3.25 -17.37 19.82
C THR A 86 -1.76 -17.27 19.51
N GLY A 87 -1.12 -16.11 19.64
CA GLY A 87 0.33 -16.01 19.48
C GLY A 87 0.79 -14.94 18.48
N ASP A 88 1.94 -15.17 17.86
CA ASP A 88 2.56 -14.24 16.92
C ASP A 88 1.71 -13.98 15.68
N PRO A 89 1.81 -12.77 15.09
CA PRO A 89 1.14 -12.46 13.83
C PRO A 89 1.45 -13.46 12.73
N LYS A 90 0.43 -13.89 12.00
CA LYS A 90 0.56 -14.84 10.90
C LYS A 90 0.55 -14.11 9.56
N GLY A 91 1.57 -14.38 8.75
CA GLY A 91 1.63 -13.87 7.38
C GLY A 91 0.66 -14.62 6.47
N VAL A 92 -0.16 -13.87 5.75
CA VAL A 92 -1.04 -14.36 4.69
C VAL A 92 -0.55 -13.76 3.37
N PHE A 93 -0.45 -14.55 2.34
CA PHE A 93 0.03 -14.11 1.04
C PHE A 93 -0.94 -14.50 -0.07
N PHE A 94 -0.96 -13.69 -1.10
CA PHE A 94 -1.71 -13.95 -2.33
C PHE A 94 -0.81 -13.88 -3.55
N SER A 95 -1.06 -14.77 -4.52
CA SER A 95 -0.43 -14.69 -5.84
C SER A 95 -1.11 -13.63 -6.72
N HIS A 96 -0.45 -13.24 -7.80
CA HIS A 96 -1.06 -12.37 -8.82
C HIS A 96 -2.37 -12.96 -9.35
N ARG A 97 -2.38 -14.27 -9.65
CA ARG A 97 -3.59 -14.97 -10.07
C ARG A 97 -4.75 -14.80 -9.09
N GLN A 98 -4.48 -14.99 -7.78
CA GLN A 98 -5.51 -14.87 -6.76
C GLN A 98 -6.06 -13.45 -6.66
N LEU A 99 -5.21 -12.42 -6.74
CA LEU A 99 -5.64 -11.02 -6.74
C LEU A 99 -6.52 -10.70 -7.95
N VAL A 100 -6.12 -11.12 -9.14
CA VAL A 100 -6.91 -10.88 -10.37
C VAL A 100 -8.26 -11.57 -10.30
N LEU A 101 -8.31 -12.86 -9.91
CA LEU A 101 -9.56 -13.60 -9.80
C LEU A 101 -10.48 -13.01 -8.72
N HIS A 102 -9.94 -12.56 -7.60
CA HIS A 102 -10.68 -11.88 -6.55
C HIS A 102 -11.30 -10.57 -7.08
N SER A 103 -10.52 -9.72 -7.71
CA SER A 103 -10.98 -8.45 -8.27
C SER A 103 -12.04 -8.65 -9.37
N LEU A 104 -11.89 -9.65 -10.22
CA LEU A 104 -12.92 -10.01 -11.21
C LEU A 104 -14.22 -10.46 -10.55
N THR A 105 -14.12 -11.26 -9.48
CA THR A 105 -15.29 -11.74 -8.74
C THR A 105 -16.01 -10.60 -8.05
N GLU A 106 -15.27 -9.69 -7.40
CA GLU A 106 -15.86 -8.49 -6.79
C GLU A 106 -16.52 -7.60 -7.83
N ALA A 107 -15.83 -7.29 -8.94
CA ALA A 107 -16.37 -6.47 -10.02
C ALA A 107 -17.67 -7.07 -10.59
N ALA A 108 -17.69 -8.40 -10.84
CA ALA A 108 -18.87 -9.08 -11.33
C ALA A 108 -20.01 -9.05 -10.31
N THR A 109 -19.73 -9.34 -9.04
CA THR A 109 -20.73 -9.36 -7.98
C THR A 109 -21.35 -8.00 -7.76
N LEU A 110 -20.52 -6.98 -7.62
CA LEU A 110 -20.96 -5.60 -7.37
C LEU A 110 -21.64 -4.98 -8.61
N GLY A 111 -21.15 -5.30 -9.81
CA GLY A 111 -21.77 -4.83 -11.05
C GLY A 111 -23.16 -5.45 -11.33
N MET A 112 -23.50 -6.59 -10.73
CA MET A 112 -24.82 -7.22 -10.86
C MET A 112 -25.85 -6.73 -9.82
N LEU A 113 -25.45 -5.90 -8.86
CA LEU A 113 -26.39 -5.40 -7.86
C LEU A 113 -27.39 -4.41 -8.49
N PRO A 114 -28.70 -4.55 -8.17
CA PRO A 114 -29.72 -3.69 -8.75
C PRO A 114 -29.73 -2.27 -8.14
N ASN A 115 -30.40 -1.34 -8.86
CA ASN A 115 -30.83 -0.05 -8.32
C ASN A 115 -29.70 0.83 -7.75
N LYS A 116 -28.56 0.94 -8.43
CA LYS A 116 -27.39 1.74 -8.00
C LYS A 116 -26.79 1.31 -6.65
N GLN A 117 -27.04 0.08 -6.23
CA GLN A 117 -26.37 -0.51 -5.06
C GLN A 117 -25.00 -1.10 -5.43
N GLY A 118 -24.76 -1.26 -6.71
CA GLY A 118 -23.49 -1.75 -7.26
C GLY A 118 -22.49 -0.63 -7.48
N VAL A 119 -21.35 -1.04 -8.03
CA VAL A 119 -20.24 -0.14 -8.37
C VAL A 119 -20.15 -0.03 -9.89
N SER A 120 -20.02 1.18 -10.39
CA SER A 120 -19.93 1.49 -11.81
C SER A 120 -18.85 2.52 -12.11
N TYR A 121 -18.37 2.53 -13.36
CA TYR A 121 -17.49 3.58 -13.84
C TYR A 121 -18.13 4.96 -13.57
N GLY A 122 -17.36 5.85 -12.97
CA GLY A 122 -17.83 7.20 -12.58
C GLY A 122 -18.12 7.33 -11.08
N ASP A 123 -18.22 6.22 -10.34
CA ASP A 123 -18.28 6.27 -8.89
C ASP A 123 -16.94 6.67 -8.29
N VAL A 124 -16.99 7.20 -7.06
CA VAL A 124 -15.81 7.57 -6.29
C VAL A 124 -15.64 6.59 -5.13
N TYR A 125 -14.48 5.99 -5.06
CA TYR A 125 -14.11 5.09 -3.97
C TYR A 125 -13.18 5.78 -2.98
N MET A 126 -13.55 5.77 -1.71
CA MET A 126 -12.69 6.19 -0.60
C MET A 126 -12.59 5.05 0.41
N PRO A 127 -11.41 4.42 0.58
CA PRO A 127 -11.24 3.33 1.52
C PRO A 127 -11.38 3.81 2.97
N MET A 128 -12.36 3.26 3.68
CA MET A 128 -12.52 3.48 5.13
C MET A 128 -11.86 2.37 5.94
N THR A 129 -11.64 1.20 5.34
CA THR A 129 -10.85 0.14 5.95
C THR A 129 -9.37 0.39 5.70
N PRO A 130 -8.51 0.34 6.73
CA PRO A 130 -7.07 0.52 6.54
C PRO A 130 -6.49 -0.46 5.52
N MET A 131 -5.68 0.03 4.58
CA MET A 131 -5.13 -0.80 3.51
C MET A 131 -4.17 -1.89 4.00
N PHE A 132 -3.56 -1.72 5.17
CA PHE A 132 -2.74 -2.77 5.80
C PHE A 132 -3.58 -3.92 6.38
N HIS A 133 -4.90 -3.71 6.58
CA HIS A 133 -5.79 -4.75 7.06
C HIS A 133 -6.48 -5.44 5.89
N VAL A 134 -6.06 -6.68 5.59
CA VAL A 134 -6.59 -7.51 4.50
C VAL A 134 -6.65 -6.75 3.16
N HIS A 135 -5.71 -5.83 2.92
CA HIS A 135 -5.65 -4.96 1.73
C HIS A 135 -6.97 -4.21 1.46
N ALA A 136 -7.63 -3.72 2.54
CA ALA A 136 -8.96 -3.12 2.45
C ALA A 136 -9.95 -4.01 1.67
N TRP A 137 -9.95 -5.31 1.97
CA TRP A 137 -10.75 -6.37 1.31
C TRP A 137 -10.44 -6.58 -0.17
N GLY A 138 -9.31 -6.10 -0.66
CA GLY A 138 -8.92 -6.19 -2.06
C GLY A 138 -9.56 -5.13 -2.96
N PHE A 139 -10.49 -4.35 -2.43
CA PHE A 139 -11.25 -3.40 -3.22
C PHE A 139 -10.44 -2.32 -3.96
N PRO A 140 -9.27 -1.85 -3.46
CA PRO A 140 -8.40 -0.96 -4.24
C PRO A 140 -7.98 -1.54 -5.60
N PHE A 141 -7.76 -2.86 -5.68
CA PHE A 141 -7.44 -3.53 -6.95
C PHE A 141 -8.66 -3.57 -7.89
N THR A 142 -9.83 -3.87 -7.33
CA THR A 142 -11.10 -3.85 -8.07
C THR A 142 -11.43 -2.44 -8.55
N ALA A 143 -11.27 -1.42 -7.70
CA ALA A 143 -11.47 -0.03 -8.06
C ALA A 143 -10.56 0.42 -9.21
N THR A 144 -9.29 -0.03 -9.20
CA THR A 144 -8.35 0.22 -10.28
C THR A 144 -8.79 -0.48 -11.57
N MET A 145 -9.20 -1.74 -11.49
CA MET A 145 -9.66 -2.52 -12.65
C MET A 145 -10.90 -1.92 -13.31
N VAL A 146 -11.85 -1.43 -12.52
CA VAL A 146 -13.10 -0.79 -13.00
C VAL A 146 -12.86 0.65 -13.46
N GLY A 147 -11.75 1.27 -13.08
CA GLY A 147 -11.42 2.66 -13.40
C GLY A 147 -12.17 3.69 -12.53
N LEU A 148 -12.40 3.37 -11.27
CA LEU A 148 -13.02 4.31 -10.33
C LEU A 148 -12.06 5.45 -9.99
N LYS A 149 -12.60 6.63 -9.72
CA LYS A 149 -11.87 7.68 -9.04
C LYS A 149 -11.58 7.22 -7.61
N GLN A 150 -10.31 7.18 -7.22
CA GLN A 150 -9.90 6.76 -5.90
C GLN A 150 -9.41 7.96 -5.09
N VAL A 151 -9.95 8.11 -3.88
CA VAL A 151 -9.58 9.18 -2.93
C VAL A 151 -9.01 8.52 -1.68
N TYR A 152 -7.75 8.80 -1.40
CA TYR A 152 -7.05 8.28 -0.22
C TYR A 152 -6.94 9.40 0.82
N PRO A 153 -7.70 9.31 1.93
CA PRO A 153 -7.86 10.43 2.86
C PRO A 153 -6.65 10.66 3.78
N GLY A 154 -5.63 9.83 3.71
CA GLY A 154 -4.53 9.87 4.68
C GLY A 154 -4.99 9.42 6.07
N ARG A 155 -4.80 10.27 7.07
CA ARG A 155 -5.31 9.98 8.43
C ARG A 155 -6.83 10.06 8.48
N TYR A 156 -7.44 9.07 9.14
CA TYR A 156 -8.90 9.00 9.36
C TYR A 156 -9.33 9.98 10.44
N ALA A 157 -9.33 11.28 10.12
CA ALA A 157 -9.89 12.33 10.96
C ALA A 157 -11.31 12.65 10.47
N PRO A 158 -12.34 12.61 11.34
CA PRO A 158 -13.74 12.78 10.92
C PRO A 158 -14.00 14.06 10.10
N ASP A 159 -13.42 15.17 10.53
CA ASP A 159 -13.60 16.46 9.84
C ASP A 159 -12.99 16.44 8.43
N ALA A 160 -11.74 15.91 8.30
CA ALA A 160 -11.08 15.77 7.01
C ALA A 160 -11.81 14.82 6.06
N LEU A 161 -12.42 13.75 6.60
CA LEU A 161 -13.23 12.83 5.80
C LEU A 161 -14.51 13.51 5.29
N MET A 162 -15.17 14.31 6.13
CA MET A 162 -16.35 15.05 5.73
C MET A 162 -16.04 16.06 4.63
N ASP A 163 -14.92 16.76 4.71
CA ASP A 163 -14.49 17.72 3.68
C ASP A 163 -14.21 17.06 2.32
N LEU A 164 -13.88 15.77 2.32
CA LEU A 164 -13.65 15.00 1.09
C LEU A 164 -14.95 14.42 0.49
N ILE A 165 -16.02 14.33 1.27
CA ILE A 165 -17.31 13.74 0.85
C ILE A 165 -18.26 14.82 0.30
N ILE A 166 -18.17 16.06 0.79
CA ILE A 166 -19.02 17.19 0.42
C ILE A 166 -18.45 17.90 -0.80
#